data_615bfdeff48ace11170beb39b5c1fe32
#
_entry.id   615bfdeff48ace11170beb39b5c1fe32
#
_cell.length_a   1.000
_cell.length_b   1.000
_cell.length_c   1.000
_cell.angle_alpha   90.00
_cell.angle_beta   90.00
_cell.angle_gamma   90.00
#
_symmetry.space_group_name_H-M   'P 1'
#
loop_
_entity.id
_entity.type
_entity.pdbx_description
1 polymer ?
#
loop_
_entity_poly.entity_id
_entity_poly.type
_entity_poly.pdbx_seq_one_letter_code
_entity_poly.pdbx_strand_id
1 'polypeptide(L)'
;VVDFGLSELAFTQAILDALPDHVAILAADGTILAVNAAWREFARQNGDPQDLHTDVGTNYFDVCRRASAPESVEALSTLEGMRAVLQGELADFQLEYPCHSPDRERWFLLHVTPIRTAAHSAPSGLLVRHIEITERVISARKAWQARTQQEINSVAQLNAPAAPVTEQLFGAQALYQSQPRLFERLSAEYRELLDQAVVQRPFGEWHERSEALRRLAACLGALRVVPRDIIELHVRTMRTIIDDESNLKAEVYAEEGRLAVLELMGYLASFYRTYALGILRTAPPNPPRED
;
A
#
# COMPACT_ATOMS: atom_id res chain seq x y z
N VAL A 1 -19.17 -39.65 27.69
CA VAL A 1 -18.09 -39.84 26.71
C VAL A 1 -18.80 -40.40 25.46
N VAL A 2 -18.86 -39.63 24.36
CA VAL A 2 -19.41 -40.09 23.11
C VAL A 2 -18.33 -40.95 22.45
N ASP A 3 -18.56 -42.25 22.39
CA ASP A 3 -17.66 -43.17 21.68
C ASP A 3 -17.93 -43.06 20.19
N PHE A 4 -17.04 -42.43 19.47
CA PHE A 4 -17.09 -42.31 18.01
C PHE A 4 -16.57 -43.55 17.30
N GLY A 5 -16.19 -44.62 18.00
CA GLY A 5 -15.66 -45.86 17.42
C GLY A 5 -14.35 -45.73 16.66
N LEU A 6 -13.65 -44.55 16.83
CA LEU A 6 -12.39 -44.22 16.18
C LEU A 6 -11.23 -44.35 17.19
N SER A 7 -10.05 -44.75 16.71
CA SER A 7 -8.82 -44.62 17.50
C SER A 7 -8.56 -43.15 17.79
N GLU A 8 -7.86 -42.83 18.90
CA GLU A 8 -7.53 -41.46 19.30
C GLU A 8 -6.82 -40.68 18.17
N LEU A 9 -5.98 -41.35 17.41
CA LEU A 9 -5.28 -40.78 16.24
C LEU A 9 -6.26 -40.51 15.08
N ALA A 10 -7.17 -41.40 14.80
CA ALA A 10 -8.16 -41.22 13.73
C ALA A 10 -9.13 -40.07 14.06
N PHE A 11 -9.50 -39.89 15.33
CA PHE A 11 -10.35 -38.81 15.77
C PHE A 11 -9.60 -37.44 15.67
N THR A 12 -8.34 -37.38 16.07
CA THR A 12 -7.52 -36.19 15.94
C THR A 12 -7.35 -35.79 14.48
N GLN A 13 -7.09 -36.75 13.58
CA GLN A 13 -6.98 -36.49 12.15
C GLN A 13 -8.31 -35.99 11.57
N ALA A 14 -9.45 -36.56 11.97
CA ALA A 14 -10.76 -36.11 11.53
C ALA A 14 -11.07 -34.66 11.96
N ILE A 15 -10.62 -34.23 13.14
CA ILE A 15 -10.73 -32.83 13.58
C ILE A 15 -9.87 -31.93 12.67
N LEU A 16 -8.63 -32.32 12.41
CA LEU A 16 -7.76 -31.54 11.51
C LEU A 16 -8.37 -31.44 10.10
N ASP A 17 -8.87 -32.54 9.56
CA ASP A 17 -9.46 -32.60 8.22
C ASP A 17 -10.78 -31.81 8.10
N ALA A 18 -11.45 -31.52 9.20
CA ALA A 18 -12.64 -30.66 9.23
C ALA A 18 -12.31 -29.15 9.18
N LEU A 19 -11.05 -28.76 9.36
CA LEU A 19 -10.64 -27.36 9.27
C LEU A 19 -10.50 -26.92 7.80
N PRO A 20 -11.07 -25.76 7.44
CA PRO A 20 -11.01 -25.27 6.06
C PRO A 20 -9.64 -24.69 5.70
N ASP A 21 -8.87 -24.23 6.69
CA ASP A 21 -7.53 -23.68 6.49
C ASP A 21 -6.54 -24.80 6.16
N HIS A 22 -5.45 -24.47 5.48
CA HIS A 22 -4.36 -25.42 5.26
C HIS A 22 -3.53 -25.53 6.53
N VAL A 23 -3.59 -26.68 7.18
CA VAL A 23 -2.98 -26.90 8.50
C VAL A 23 -1.89 -27.94 8.44
N ALA A 24 -0.72 -27.60 9.00
CA ALA A 24 0.38 -28.53 9.25
C ALA A 24 0.82 -28.46 10.72
N ILE A 25 1.16 -29.60 11.31
CA ILE A 25 1.78 -29.73 12.62
C ILE A 25 3.25 -30.07 12.40
N LEU A 26 4.14 -29.27 12.95
CA LEU A 26 5.58 -29.45 12.84
C LEU A 26 6.20 -29.84 14.21
N ALA A 27 7.17 -30.74 14.17
CA ALA A 27 8.08 -30.96 15.27
C ALA A 27 9.01 -29.73 15.46
N ALA A 28 9.71 -29.66 16.58
CA ALA A 28 10.66 -28.57 16.85
C ALA A 28 11.81 -28.47 15.86
N ASP A 29 12.18 -29.54 15.17
CA ASP A 29 13.19 -29.57 14.12
C ASP A 29 12.64 -29.14 12.74
N GLY A 30 11.35 -28.87 12.63
CA GLY A 30 10.66 -28.50 11.40
C GLY A 30 10.09 -29.65 10.61
N THR A 31 10.20 -30.91 11.09
CA THR A 31 9.60 -32.08 10.44
C THR A 31 8.08 -32.03 10.51
N ILE A 32 7.41 -32.22 9.40
CA ILE A 32 5.93 -32.27 9.32
C ILE A 32 5.46 -33.57 9.99
N LEU A 33 4.69 -33.45 11.05
CA LEU A 33 4.11 -34.57 11.79
C LEU A 33 2.70 -34.94 11.30
N ALA A 34 1.91 -33.95 10.93
CA ALA A 34 0.56 -34.14 10.40
C ALA A 34 0.18 -32.97 9.49
N VAL A 35 -0.69 -33.25 8.53
CA VAL A 35 -1.34 -32.24 7.69
C VAL A 35 -2.82 -32.57 7.54
N ASN A 36 -3.66 -31.57 7.29
CA ASN A 36 -5.08 -31.79 7.06
C ASN A 36 -5.43 -31.99 5.59
N ALA A 37 -6.69 -32.33 5.31
CA ALA A 37 -7.19 -32.56 3.95
C ALA A 37 -7.02 -31.33 3.04
N ALA A 38 -7.28 -30.13 3.56
CA ALA A 38 -7.13 -28.88 2.82
C ALA A 38 -5.68 -28.63 2.39
N TRP A 39 -4.69 -28.92 3.26
CA TRP A 39 -3.27 -28.82 2.93
C TRP A 39 -2.89 -29.74 1.77
N ARG A 40 -3.27 -31.04 1.85
CA ARG A 40 -3.00 -32.01 0.78
C ARG A 40 -3.64 -31.61 -0.55
N GLU A 41 -4.87 -31.12 -0.51
CA GLU A 41 -5.57 -30.68 -1.71
C GLU A 41 -4.88 -29.47 -2.35
N PHE A 42 -4.47 -28.50 -1.54
CA PHE A 42 -3.72 -27.33 -2.02
C PHE A 42 -2.38 -27.71 -2.66
N ALA A 43 -1.61 -28.62 -2.04
CA ALA A 43 -0.35 -29.11 -2.58
C ALA A 43 -0.53 -29.74 -3.96
N ARG A 44 -1.54 -30.61 -4.11
CA ARG A 44 -1.87 -31.24 -5.39
C ARG A 44 -2.25 -30.24 -6.50
N GLN A 45 -2.99 -29.20 -6.14
CA GLN A 45 -3.42 -28.16 -7.09
C GLN A 45 -2.29 -27.21 -7.51
N ASN A 46 -1.24 -27.07 -6.70
CA ASN A 46 -0.18 -26.08 -6.92
C ASN A 46 1.18 -26.71 -7.32
N GLY A 47 1.17 -27.88 -7.91
CA GLY A 47 2.36 -28.46 -8.56
C GLY A 47 3.14 -29.48 -7.74
N ASP A 48 2.59 -29.92 -6.62
CA ASP A 48 3.09 -31.08 -5.86
C ASP A 48 2.08 -32.24 -5.88
N PRO A 49 1.77 -32.81 -7.07
CA PRO A 49 0.71 -33.80 -7.23
C PRO A 49 1.01 -35.14 -6.52
N GLN A 50 2.24 -35.34 -6.06
CA GLN A 50 2.69 -36.54 -5.37
C GLN A 50 2.98 -36.29 -3.88
N ASP A 51 2.65 -35.11 -3.36
CA ASP A 51 2.89 -34.68 -1.96
C ASP A 51 4.37 -34.85 -1.51
N LEU A 52 5.32 -34.81 -2.47
CA LEU A 52 6.74 -35.16 -2.25
C LEU A 52 7.50 -34.11 -1.43
N HIS A 53 7.00 -32.86 -1.40
CA HIS A 53 7.71 -31.74 -0.80
C HIS A 53 7.00 -31.15 0.42
N THR A 54 5.74 -31.52 0.65
CA THR A 54 4.90 -30.92 1.67
C THR A 54 4.10 -31.93 2.50
N ASP A 55 4.44 -33.24 2.42
CA ASP A 55 3.78 -34.29 3.19
C ASP A 55 4.51 -34.63 4.51
N VAL A 56 3.86 -35.46 5.29
CA VAL A 56 4.38 -35.99 6.58
C VAL A 56 5.77 -36.58 6.41
N GLY A 57 6.68 -36.19 7.30
CA GLY A 57 8.09 -36.60 7.27
C GLY A 57 9.02 -35.65 6.49
N THR A 58 8.47 -34.71 5.73
CA THR A 58 9.27 -33.66 5.06
C THR A 58 9.68 -32.59 6.08
N ASN A 59 10.88 -32.03 5.95
CA ASN A 59 11.30 -30.89 6.76
C ASN A 59 10.84 -29.58 6.12
N TYR A 60 9.89 -28.91 6.75
CA TYR A 60 9.30 -27.68 6.26
C TYR A 60 10.29 -26.50 6.26
N PHE A 61 11.24 -26.47 7.19
CA PHE A 61 12.31 -25.45 7.19
C PHE A 61 13.22 -25.59 5.97
N ASP A 62 13.45 -26.82 5.47
CA ASP A 62 14.17 -27.06 4.22
C ASP A 62 13.39 -26.59 2.99
N VAL A 63 12.07 -26.75 3.02
CA VAL A 63 11.18 -26.22 1.98
C VAL A 63 11.30 -24.69 1.93
N CYS A 64 11.18 -24.01 3.07
CA CYS A 64 11.33 -22.55 3.16
C CYS A 64 12.72 -22.09 2.69
N ARG A 65 13.80 -22.81 3.09
CA ARG A 65 15.17 -22.49 2.63
C ARG A 65 15.35 -22.62 1.13
N ARG A 66 14.76 -23.62 0.51
CA ARG A 66 14.84 -23.85 -0.95
C ARG A 66 14.00 -22.86 -1.75
N ALA A 67 12.84 -22.45 -1.19
CA ALA A 67 12.00 -21.41 -1.76
C ALA A 67 12.63 -20.01 -1.65
N SER A 68 13.65 -19.84 -0.80
CA SER A 68 14.42 -18.59 -0.62
C SER A 68 15.46 -18.38 -1.74
N ALA A 69 15.12 -18.63 -3.01
CA ALA A 69 15.87 -18.06 -4.13
C ALA A 69 15.88 -16.53 -3.99
N PRO A 70 16.86 -15.78 -4.56
CA PRO A 70 17.16 -14.40 -4.15
C PRO A 70 16.01 -13.39 -4.19
N GLU A 71 14.81 -13.80 -4.53
CA GLU A 71 13.63 -12.96 -4.73
C GLU A 71 12.49 -13.18 -3.71
N SER A 72 12.57 -14.16 -2.79
CA SER A 72 11.47 -14.37 -1.81
C SER A 72 11.88 -14.02 -0.38
N VAL A 73 11.76 -12.73 -0.07
CA VAL A 73 11.93 -12.18 1.28
C VAL A 73 10.97 -12.86 2.28
N GLU A 74 9.79 -13.26 1.83
CA GLU A 74 8.75 -13.89 2.61
C GLU A 74 9.17 -15.27 3.17
N ALA A 75 9.91 -16.06 2.41
CA ALA A 75 10.35 -17.38 2.84
C ALA A 75 11.41 -17.31 3.96
N LEU A 76 12.30 -16.32 3.90
CA LEU A 76 13.27 -16.05 4.98
C LEU A 76 12.57 -15.55 6.24
N SER A 77 11.67 -14.57 6.10
CA SER A 77 10.89 -14.04 7.21
C SER A 77 10.05 -15.13 7.89
N THR A 78 9.48 -16.04 7.09
CA THR A 78 8.75 -17.21 7.61
C THR A 78 9.64 -18.10 8.48
N LEU A 79 10.83 -18.44 8.00
CA LEU A 79 11.76 -19.30 8.74
C LEU A 79 12.25 -18.65 10.03
N GLU A 80 12.56 -17.36 10.00
CA GLU A 80 12.97 -16.59 11.19
C GLU A 80 11.81 -16.49 12.21
N GLY A 81 10.60 -16.19 11.75
CA GLY A 81 9.41 -16.13 12.58
C GLY A 81 9.09 -17.46 13.28
N MET A 82 9.17 -18.58 12.55
CA MET A 82 8.97 -19.91 13.11
C MET A 82 10.01 -20.23 14.19
N ARG A 83 11.28 -19.87 13.99
CA ARG A 83 12.35 -20.06 14.98
C ARG A 83 12.13 -19.22 16.23
N ALA A 84 11.76 -17.95 16.07
CA ALA A 84 11.46 -17.06 17.18
C ALA A 84 10.29 -17.56 18.04
N VAL A 85 9.25 -18.17 17.42
CA VAL A 85 8.15 -18.81 18.15
C VAL A 85 8.63 -20.07 18.90
N LEU A 86 9.48 -20.91 18.29
CA LEU A 86 10.06 -22.09 18.95
C LEU A 86 10.98 -21.73 20.14
N GLN A 87 11.72 -20.63 20.02
CA GLN A 87 12.61 -20.13 21.08
C GLN A 87 11.83 -19.41 22.19
N GLY A 88 10.53 -19.14 21.97
CA GLY A 88 9.68 -18.42 22.92
C GLY A 88 9.90 -16.91 22.91
N GLU A 89 10.60 -16.39 21.93
CA GLU A 89 10.80 -14.95 21.70
C GLU A 89 9.53 -14.27 21.21
N LEU A 90 8.72 -15.00 20.42
CA LEU A 90 7.41 -14.57 19.97
C LEU A 90 6.31 -15.50 20.53
N ALA A 91 5.17 -14.93 20.88
CA ALA A 91 3.99 -15.69 21.29
C ALA A 91 3.35 -16.43 20.13
N ASP A 92 3.31 -15.80 18.96
CA ASP A 92 2.88 -16.29 17.66
C ASP A 92 3.58 -15.48 16.55
N PHE A 93 3.49 -15.94 15.30
CA PHE A 93 4.01 -15.23 14.14
C PHE A 93 2.96 -15.18 13.03
N GLN A 94 2.81 -14.03 12.40
CA GLN A 94 1.87 -13.84 11.31
C GLN A 94 2.55 -13.13 10.14
N LEU A 95 2.24 -13.59 8.91
CA LEU A 95 2.75 -13.00 7.67
C LEU A 95 1.70 -13.11 6.58
N GLU A 96 1.31 -11.98 5.98
CA GLU A 96 0.50 -11.96 4.77
C GLU A 96 1.41 -12.06 3.54
N TYR A 97 1.09 -12.97 2.62
CA TYR A 97 1.91 -13.17 1.43
C TYR A 97 1.06 -13.53 0.20
N PRO A 98 1.50 -13.11 -1.00
CA PRO A 98 0.87 -13.52 -2.25
C PRO A 98 1.28 -14.95 -2.61
N CYS A 99 0.31 -15.73 -3.12
CA CYS A 99 0.57 -17.05 -3.69
C CYS A 99 -0.31 -17.22 -4.93
N HIS A 100 0.10 -16.54 -6.01
CA HIS A 100 -0.65 -16.49 -7.25
C HIS A 100 -0.44 -17.78 -8.06
N SER A 101 -1.51 -18.26 -8.70
CA SER A 101 -1.42 -19.21 -9.79
C SER A 101 -1.55 -18.44 -11.13
N PRO A 102 -1.18 -19.05 -12.28
CA PRO A 102 -1.29 -18.39 -13.58
C PRO A 102 -2.67 -17.80 -13.87
N ASP A 103 -3.72 -18.44 -13.32
CA ASP A 103 -5.12 -18.10 -13.62
C ASP A 103 -5.83 -17.36 -12.47
N ARG A 104 -5.21 -17.24 -11.28
CA ARG A 104 -5.88 -16.70 -10.10
C ARG A 104 -4.91 -16.00 -9.15
N GLU A 105 -5.22 -14.77 -8.79
CA GLU A 105 -4.59 -14.10 -7.65
C GLU A 105 -5.09 -14.72 -6.35
N ARG A 106 -4.16 -15.10 -5.46
CA ARG A 106 -4.45 -15.58 -4.11
C ARG A 106 -3.55 -14.92 -3.10
N TRP A 107 -4.12 -14.67 -1.93
CA TRP A 107 -3.43 -14.11 -0.79
C TRP A 107 -3.67 -14.98 0.42
N PHE A 108 -2.61 -15.24 1.17
CA PHE A 108 -2.65 -16.06 2.37
C PHE A 108 -2.10 -15.30 3.57
N LEU A 109 -2.70 -15.58 4.73
CA LEU A 109 -2.15 -15.27 6.04
C LEU A 109 -1.52 -16.55 6.60
N LEU A 110 -0.20 -16.57 6.69
CA LEU A 110 0.53 -17.56 7.49
C LEU A 110 0.32 -17.20 8.96
N HIS A 111 -0.13 -18.15 9.76
CA HIS A 111 -0.22 -18.02 11.20
C HIS A 111 0.47 -19.21 11.87
N VAL A 112 1.50 -18.93 12.64
CA VAL A 112 2.33 -19.91 13.35
C VAL A 112 2.13 -19.74 14.83
N THR A 113 1.72 -20.83 15.51
CA THR A 113 1.53 -20.85 16.97
C THR A 113 2.31 -22.00 17.58
N PRO A 114 2.85 -21.83 18.83
CA PRO A 114 3.60 -22.88 19.49
C PRO A 114 2.66 -23.97 20.03
N ILE A 115 3.04 -25.24 19.85
CA ILE A 115 2.42 -26.37 20.51
C ILE A 115 3.22 -26.60 21.80
N ARG A 116 2.53 -26.52 22.96
CA ARG A 116 3.10 -26.78 24.28
C ARG A 116 2.41 -27.98 24.90
N THR A 117 3.20 -28.89 25.45
CA THR A 117 2.69 -30.00 26.23
C THR A 117 2.83 -29.66 27.73
N ALA A 118 1.97 -30.22 28.57
CA ALA A 118 2.02 -29.97 30.02
C ALA A 118 3.34 -30.40 30.65
N ALA A 119 4.13 -31.21 29.99
CA ALA A 119 5.40 -31.74 30.49
C ALA A 119 6.60 -30.83 30.26
N HIS A 120 6.50 -29.83 29.33
CA HIS A 120 7.63 -29.00 28.92
C HIS A 120 7.25 -27.52 28.91
N SER A 121 8.12 -26.67 29.48
CA SER A 121 7.95 -25.20 29.42
C SER A 121 8.26 -24.63 28.04
N ALA A 122 9.15 -25.27 27.29
CA ALA A 122 9.48 -24.88 25.91
C ALA A 122 8.48 -25.48 24.91
N PRO A 123 8.23 -24.81 23.75
CA PRO A 123 7.43 -25.36 22.69
C PRO A 123 7.96 -26.70 22.19
N SER A 124 7.10 -27.70 22.07
CA SER A 124 7.44 -29.03 21.53
C SER A 124 7.25 -29.13 20.02
N GLY A 125 6.64 -28.11 19.42
CA GLY A 125 6.39 -28.03 17.98
C GLY A 125 5.62 -26.78 17.62
N LEU A 126 5.20 -26.71 16.36
CA LEU A 126 4.44 -25.59 15.80
C LEU A 126 3.14 -26.09 15.15
N LEU A 127 2.10 -25.30 15.31
CA LEU A 127 0.92 -25.37 14.45
C LEU A 127 1.05 -24.26 13.39
N VAL A 128 1.12 -24.66 12.14
CA VAL A 128 1.22 -23.77 10.98
C VAL A 128 -0.12 -23.79 10.25
N ARG A 129 -0.68 -22.60 10.02
CA ARG A 129 -1.93 -22.41 9.30
C ARG A 129 -1.72 -21.44 8.16
N HIS A 130 -2.17 -21.78 6.96
CA HIS A 130 -2.30 -20.86 5.84
C HIS A 130 -3.80 -20.61 5.60
N ILE A 131 -4.21 -19.41 5.89
CA ILE A 131 -5.61 -18.96 5.81
C ILE A 131 -5.76 -18.17 4.52
N GLU A 132 -6.63 -18.57 3.61
CA GLU A 132 -6.88 -17.79 2.40
C GLU A 132 -7.61 -16.48 2.75
N ILE A 133 -6.98 -15.36 2.43
CA ILE A 133 -7.49 -14.00 2.71
C ILE A 133 -7.78 -13.22 1.43
N THR A 134 -7.86 -13.89 0.29
CA THR A 134 -8.03 -13.30 -1.04
C THR A 134 -9.22 -12.35 -1.10
N GLU A 135 -10.39 -12.77 -0.63
CA GLU A 135 -11.60 -11.94 -0.63
C GLU A 135 -11.44 -10.69 0.26
N ARG A 136 -10.78 -10.84 1.42
CA ARG A 136 -10.50 -9.72 2.32
C ARG A 136 -9.61 -8.67 1.65
N VAL A 137 -8.51 -9.13 1.03
CA VAL A 137 -7.55 -8.24 0.33
C VAL A 137 -8.21 -7.55 -0.85
N ILE A 138 -8.94 -8.30 -1.70
CA ILE A 138 -9.65 -7.74 -2.85
C ILE A 138 -10.72 -6.74 -2.41
N SER A 139 -11.50 -7.05 -1.37
CA SER A 139 -12.54 -6.17 -0.86
C SER A 139 -11.96 -4.89 -0.26
N ALA A 140 -10.90 -5.00 0.53
CA ALA A 140 -10.18 -3.85 1.07
C ALA A 140 -9.61 -2.95 -0.04
N ARG A 141 -9.01 -3.56 -1.07
CA ARG A 141 -8.48 -2.87 -2.25
C ARG A 141 -9.58 -2.10 -3.00
N LYS A 142 -10.72 -2.74 -3.27
CA LYS A 142 -11.87 -2.10 -3.93
C LYS A 142 -12.45 -0.95 -3.12
N ALA A 143 -12.58 -1.13 -1.81
CA ALA A 143 -13.07 -0.09 -0.91
C ALA A 143 -12.13 1.11 -0.87
N TRP A 144 -10.82 0.87 -0.85
CA TRP A 144 -9.80 1.91 -0.92
C TRP A 144 -9.87 2.68 -2.26
N GLN A 145 -9.91 1.95 -3.39
CA GLN A 145 -10.03 2.56 -4.72
C GLN A 145 -11.28 3.43 -4.85
N ALA A 146 -12.43 2.93 -4.38
CA ALA A 146 -13.68 3.70 -4.41
C ALA A 146 -13.58 4.98 -3.57
N ARG A 147 -12.97 4.91 -2.38
CA ARG A 147 -12.77 6.07 -1.50
C ARG A 147 -11.83 7.09 -2.12
N THR A 148 -10.69 6.65 -2.65
CA THR A 148 -9.71 7.52 -3.31
C THR A 148 -10.30 8.19 -4.55
N GLN A 149 -11.05 7.44 -5.37
CA GLN A 149 -11.75 8.01 -6.52
C GLN A 149 -12.80 9.04 -6.11
N GLN A 150 -13.55 8.79 -5.03
CA GLN A 150 -14.51 9.74 -4.47
C GLN A 150 -13.80 11.01 -3.98
N GLU A 151 -12.67 10.88 -3.30
CA GLU A 151 -11.85 12.01 -2.83
C GLU A 151 -11.39 12.88 -4.01
N ILE A 152 -10.79 12.27 -5.05
CA ILE A 152 -10.36 12.97 -6.26
C ILE A 152 -11.53 13.68 -6.95
N ASN A 153 -12.68 13.02 -7.04
CA ASN A 153 -13.87 13.63 -7.63
C ASN A 153 -14.39 14.81 -6.79
N SER A 154 -14.33 14.71 -5.45
CA SER A 154 -14.71 15.79 -4.55
C SER A 154 -13.79 17.01 -4.70
N VAL A 155 -12.47 16.77 -4.79
CA VAL A 155 -11.49 17.82 -5.07
C VAL A 155 -11.70 18.42 -6.46
N ALA A 156 -12.00 17.59 -7.47
CA ALA A 156 -12.32 18.06 -8.82
C ALA A 156 -13.57 18.93 -8.87
N GLN A 157 -14.57 18.69 -8.01
CA GLN A 157 -15.78 19.53 -7.91
C GLN A 157 -15.48 20.94 -7.41
N LEU A 158 -14.41 21.15 -6.63
CA LEU A 158 -13.95 22.49 -6.26
C LEU A 158 -13.52 23.29 -7.51
N ASN A 159 -13.21 22.59 -8.59
CA ASN A 159 -12.91 23.15 -9.90
C ASN A 159 -14.12 23.35 -10.81
N ALA A 160 -15.34 23.16 -10.32
CA ALA A 160 -16.54 23.43 -11.11
C ALA A 160 -16.45 24.83 -11.73
N PRO A 161 -16.84 25.00 -13.01
CA PRO A 161 -16.64 26.24 -13.75
C PRO A 161 -17.18 27.40 -12.92
N ALA A 162 -16.31 28.39 -12.66
CA ALA A 162 -16.77 29.68 -12.18
C ALA A 162 -17.90 30.13 -13.12
N ALA A 163 -18.95 30.75 -12.57
CA ALA A 163 -20.04 31.23 -13.38
C ALA A 163 -19.47 31.95 -14.59
N PRO A 164 -20.04 31.81 -15.80
CA PRO A 164 -19.53 32.41 -17.06
C PRO A 164 -19.18 33.89 -16.92
N VAL A 165 -19.81 34.59 -15.97
CA VAL A 165 -19.55 35.98 -15.61
C VAL A 165 -18.11 36.19 -15.08
N THR A 166 -17.55 35.23 -14.32
CA THR A 166 -16.19 35.36 -13.75
C THR A 166 -15.11 35.16 -14.82
N GLU A 167 -15.33 34.25 -15.78
CA GLU A 167 -14.44 34.07 -16.92
C GLU A 167 -14.45 35.30 -17.83
N GLN A 168 -15.61 35.90 -18.08
CA GLN A 168 -15.75 37.11 -18.89
C GLN A 168 -15.16 38.35 -18.22
N LEU A 169 -15.31 38.51 -16.88
CA LEU A 169 -14.84 39.69 -16.15
C LEU A 169 -13.32 39.68 -15.88
N PHE A 170 -12.72 38.51 -15.69
CA PHE A 170 -11.31 38.40 -15.30
C PHE A 170 -10.40 37.78 -16.37
N GLY A 171 -10.94 37.38 -17.54
CA GLY A 171 -10.17 36.85 -18.68
C GLY A 171 -9.34 35.59 -18.35
N ALA A 172 -9.66 34.89 -17.25
CA ALA A 172 -8.89 33.78 -16.77
C ALA A 172 -9.38 32.46 -17.38
N GLN A 173 -8.86 32.11 -18.56
CA GLN A 173 -8.97 30.76 -19.07
C GLN A 173 -8.09 29.82 -18.23
N ALA A 174 -8.59 28.62 -17.95
CA ALA A 174 -7.83 27.60 -17.25
C ALA A 174 -6.52 27.29 -18.01
N LEU A 175 -5.42 27.10 -17.26
CA LEU A 175 -4.09 26.89 -17.84
C LEU A 175 -4.06 25.71 -18.82
N TYR A 176 -4.78 24.62 -18.52
CA TYR A 176 -4.84 23.43 -19.39
C TYR A 176 -5.53 23.70 -20.74
N GLN A 177 -6.38 24.74 -20.82
CA GLN A 177 -7.05 25.15 -22.07
C GLN A 177 -6.22 26.16 -22.84
N SER A 178 -5.68 27.16 -22.15
CA SER A 178 -4.91 28.26 -22.75
C SER A 178 -3.52 27.84 -23.18
N GLN A 179 -2.86 26.97 -22.43
CA GLN A 179 -1.49 26.53 -22.66
C GLN A 179 -1.29 25.01 -22.42
N PRO A 180 -1.89 24.13 -23.23
CA PRO A 180 -1.92 22.68 -22.96
C PRO A 180 -0.52 22.06 -22.89
N ARG A 181 0.42 22.45 -23.75
CA ARG A 181 1.80 21.93 -23.73
C ARG A 181 2.56 22.33 -22.46
N LEU A 182 2.32 23.52 -21.94
CA LEU A 182 2.91 23.97 -20.68
C LEU A 182 2.31 23.19 -19.52
N PHE A 183 1.00 23.01 -19.53
CA PHE A 183 0.30 22.23 -18.50
C PHE A 183 0.81 20.78 -18.45
N GLU A 184 1.01 20.12 -19.60
CA GLU A 184 1.58 18.77 -19.66
C GLU A 184 3.00 18.70 -19.04
N ARG A 185 3.85 19.68 -19.34
CA ARG A 185 5.20 19.75 -18.73
C ARG A 185 5.14 19.93 -17.21
N LEU A 186 4.28 20.81 -16.73
CA LEU A 186 4.09 21.04 -15.29
C LEU A 186 3.51 19.81 -14.60
N SER A 187 2.62 19.08 -15.28
CA SER A 187 2.07 17.81 -14.77
C SER A 187 3.15 16.73 -14.68
N ALA A 188 4.05 16.65 -15.67
CA ALA A 188 5.17 15.72 -15.63
C ALA A 188 6.18 16.07 -14.51
N GLU A 189 6.51 17.36 -14.33
CA GLU A 189 7.35 17.84 -13.24
C GLU A 189 6.73 17.54 -11.88
N TYR A 190 5.43 17.79 -11.72
CA TYR A 190 4.73 17.49 -10.48
C TYR A 190 4.67 15.98 -10.20
N ARG A 191 4.47 15.14 -11.23
CA ARG A 191 4.54 13.68 -11.10
C ARG A 191 5.93 13.24 -10.63
N GLU A 192 6.99 13.76 -11.21
CA GLU A 192 8.37 13.44 -10.81
C GLU A 192 8.64 13.80 -9.34
N LEU A 193 8.09 14.91 -8.85
CA LEU A 193 8.18 15.27 -7.43
C LEU A 193 7.43 14.29 -6.52
N LEU A 194 6.29 13.76 -6.97
CA LEU A 194 5.57 12.72 -6.24
C LEU A 194 6.34 11.39 -6.27
N ASP A 195 6.93 11.01 -7.40
CA ASP A 195 7.76 9.81 -7.53
C ASP A 195 8.94 9.86 -6.56
N GLN A 196 9.64 11.00 -6.48
CA GLN A 196 10.72 11.21 -5.53
C GLN A 196 10.24 11.12 -4.08
N ALA A 197 9.07 11.71 -3.75
CA ALA A 197 8.50 11.65 -2.41
C ALA A 197 8.20 10.20 -1.97
N VAL A 198 7.66 9.39 -2.85
CA VAL A 198 7.37 7.97 -2.59
C VAL A 198 8.65 7.18 -2.35
N VAL A 199 9.71 7.40 -3.15
CA VAL A 199 11.00 6.71 -3.01
C VAL A 199 11.73 7.16 -1.73
N GLN A 200 11.67 8.43 -1.36
CA GLN A 200 12.40 9.00 -0.22
C GLN A 200 11.66 8.81 1.12
N ARG A 201 10.40 8.41 1.10
CA ARG A 201 9.57 8.21 2.31
C ARG A 201 10.28 7.43 3.43
N PRO A 202 11.00 6.33 3.15
CA PRO A 202 11.70 5.57 4.19
C PRO A 202 12.87 6.31 4.82
N PHE A 203 13.43 7.32 4.15
CA PHE A 203 14.68 8.00 4.54
C PHE A 203 14.46 9.35 5.22
N GLY A 204 13.21 9.88 5.22
CA GLY A 204 12.87 11.12 5.93
C GLY A 204 13.47 12.41 5.34
N GLU A 205 13.93 12.42 4.09
CA GLU A 205 14.53 13.57 3.43
C GLU A 205 13.49 14.56 2.88
N TRP A 206 12.79 15.24 3.76
CA TRP A 206 11.71 16.19 3.42
C TRP A 206 12.20 17.50 2.82
N HIS A 207 13.47 17.88 3.06
CA HIS A 207 13.99 19.21 2.70
C HIS A 207 14.08 19.44 1.19
N GLU A 208 14.59 18.47 0.44
CA GLU A 208 14.76 18.60 -1.00
C GLU A 208 13.43 18.71 -1.74
N ARG A 209 12.43 17.94 -1.30
CA ARG A 209 11.08 17.99 -1.84
C ARG A 209 10.43 19.36 -1.63
N SER A 210 10.48 19.89 -0.42
CA SER A 210 9.90 21.19 -0.09
C SER A 210 10.54 22.31 -0.91
N GLU A 211 11.85 22.23 -1.16
CA GLU A 211 12.55 23.20 -2.02
C GLU A 211 12.10 23.11 -3.49
N ALA A 212 11.91 21.89 -4.00
CA ALA A 212 11.43 21.65 -5.36
C ALA A 212 9.99 22.13 -5.54
N LEU A 213 9.09 21.83 -4.59
CA LEU A 213 7.71 22.36 -4.60
C LEU A 213 7.68 23.90 -4.51
N ARG A 214 8.59 24.51 -3.76
CA ARG A 214 8.72 25.97 -3.69
C ARG A 214 9.14 26.57 -5.03
N ARG A 215 10.10 25.95 -5.75
CA ARG A 215 10.50 26.38 -7.11
C ARG A 215 9.34 26.26 -8.08
N LEU A 216 8.61 25.14 -8.06
CA LEU A 216 7.42 24.94 -8.87
C LEU A 216 6.35 26.00 -8.58
N ALA A 217 6.09 26.31 -7.29
CA ALA A 217 5.15 27.36 -6.89
C ALA A 217 5.57 28.75 -7.39
N ALA A 218 6.87 29.07 -7.37
CA ALA A 218 7.37 30.33 -7.89
C ALA A 218 7.18 30.43 -9.42
N CYS A 219 7.42 29.34 -10.17
CA CYS A 219 7.16 29.25 -11.59
C CYS A 219 5.66 29.46 -11.90
N LEU A 220 4.78 28.74 -11.19
CA LEU A 220 3.33 28.87 -11.32
C LEU A 220 2.83 30.28 -10.96
N GLY A 221 3.41 30.87 -9.91
CA GLY A 221 3.09 32.24 -9.52
C GLY A 221 3.50 33.28 -10.57
N ALA A 222 4.68 33.13 -11.19
CA ALA A 222 5.13 33.98 -12.29
C ALA A 222 4.24 33.87 -13.54
N LEU A 223 3.67 32.71 -13.78
CA LEU A 223 2.69 32.45 -14.82
C LEU A 223 1.28 32.96 -14.48
N ARG A 224 1.10 33.53 -13.29
CA ARG A 224 -0.20 33.99 -12.74
C ARG A 224 -1.24 32.90 -12.63
N VAL A 225 -0.80 31.67 -12.35
CA VAL A 225 -1.65 30.50 -12.16
C VAL A 225 -2.53 30.69 -10.93
N VAL A 226 -3.81 30.46 -11.06
CA VAL A 226 -4.76 30.56 -9.94
C VAL A 226 -4.82 29.23 -9.15
N PRO A 227 -5.26 29.25 -7.89
CA PRO A 227 -5.37 28.04 -7.08
C PRO A 227 -6.13 26.89 -7.76
N ARG A 228 -7.12 27.23 -8.57
CA ARG A 228 -7.89 26.27 -9.37
C ARG A 228 -7.03 25.45 -10.35
N ASP A 229 -6.06 26.08 -10.99
CA ASP A 229 -5.17 25.39 -11.93
C ASP A 229 -4.27 24.39 -11.20
N ILE A 230 -3.86 24.66 -9.95
CA ILE A 230 -3.11 23.71 -9.11
C ILE A 230 -3.97 22.51 -8.77
N ILE A 231 -5.24 22.72 -8.41
CA ILE A 231 -6.18 21.64 -8.14
C ILE A 231 -6.35 20.77 -9.40
N GLU A 232 -6.50 21.39 -10.56
CA GLU A 232 -6.62 20.68 -11.83
C GLU A 232 -5.34 19.88 -12.16
N LEU A 233 -4.17 20.50 -11.95
CA LEU A 233 -2.87 19.84 -12.09
C LEU A 233 -2.79 18.58 -11.22
N HIS A 234 -3.11 18.73 -9.93
CA HIS A 234 -3.09 17.62 -8.98
C HIS A 234 -4.08 16.52 -9.36
N VAL A 235 -5.34 16.86 -9.63
CA VAL A 235 -6.39 15.89 -9.96
C VAL A 235 -6.02 15.08 -11.21
N ARG A 236 -5.54 15.72 -12.25
CA ARG A 236 -5.15 15.02 -13.51
C ARG A 236 -3.93 14.13 -13.29
N THR A 237 -2.90 14.63 -12.59
CA THR A 237 -1.72 13.83 -12.28
C THR A 237 -2.09 12.62 -11.42
N MET A 238 -2.90 12.79 -10.38
CA MET A 238 -3.33 11.69 -9.52
C MET A 238 -4.17 10.64 -10.24
N ARG A 239 -5.07 11.05 -11.15
CA ARG A 239 -5.82 10.10 -11.99
C ARG A 239 -4.88 9.23 -12.83
N THR A 240 -3.92 9.84 -13.52
CA THR A 240 -2.95 9.09 -14.32
C THR A 240 -2.13 8.11 -13.47
N ILE A 241 -1.69 8.52 -12.27
CA ILE A 241 -0.93 7.65 -11.36
C ILE A 241 -1.78 6.46 -10.90
N ILE A 242 -3.03 6.69 -10.51
CA ILE A 242 -3.93 5.62 -10.02
C ILE A 242 -4.27 4.63 -11.12
N ASP A 243 -4.37 5.09 -12.37
CA ASP A 243 -4.64 4.21 -13.51
C ASP A 243 -3.40 3.39 -13.91
N ASP A 244 -2.18 3.92 -13.74
CA ASP A 244 -0.92 3.31 -14.19
C ASP A 244 -0.28 2.39 -13.13
N GLU A 245 -0.42 2.71 -11.83
CA GLU A 245 0.35 2.07 -10.77
C GLU A 245 -0.38 0.90 -10.09
N SER A 246 0.41 -0.01 -9.51
CA SER A 246 -0.14 -1.05 -8.65
C SER A 246 -0.81 -0.43 -7.41
N ASN A 247 -1.89 -1.05 -6.92
CA ASN A 247 -2.71 -0.50 -5.84
C ASN A 247 -1.92 -0.12 -4.56
N LEU A 248 -0.87 -0.88 -4.22
CA LEU A 248 -0.06 -0.59 -3.04
C LEU A 248 0.73 0.73 -3.20
N LYS A 249 1.30 0.96 -4.40
CA LYS A 249 1.98 2.20 -4.71
C LYS A 249 0.99 3.37 -4.83
N ALA A 250 -0.17 3.15 -5.44
CA ALA A 250 -1.21 4.17 -5.59
C ALA A 250 -1.68 4.72 -4.24
N GLU A 251 -1.72 3.89 -3.17
CA GLU A 251 -2.04 4.33 -1.81
C GLU A 251 -0.99 5.32 -1.27
N VAL A 252 0.29 5.01 -1.44
CA VAL A 252 1.38 5.89 -1.03
C VAL A 252 1.35 7.20 -1.81
N TYR A 253 1.10 7.15 -3.12
CA TYR A 253 0.95 8.36 -3.94
C TYR A 253 -0.24 9.23 -3.50
N ALA A 254 -1.36 8.63 -3.09
CA ALA A 254 -2.51 9.39 -2.61
C ALA A 254 -2.20 10.13 -1.31
N GLU A 255 -1.45 9.53 -0.39
CA GLU A 255 -1.00 10.18 0.84
C GLU A 255 0.00 11.31 0.56
N GLU A 256 1.05 11.04 -0.22
CA GLU A 256 2.07 12.04 -0.56
C GLU A 256 1.50 13.17 -1.41
N GLY A 257 0.58 12.85 -2.33
CA GLY A 257 -0.10 13.84 -3.17
C GLY A 257 -0.94 14.83 -2.38
N ARG A 258 -1.64 14.39 -1.32
CA ARG A 258 -2.38 15.28 -0.42
C ARG A 258 -1.46 16.29 0.28
N LEU A 259 -0.34 15.82 0.77
CA LEU A 259 0.66 16.69 1.41
C LEU A 259 1.29 17.65 0.40
N ALA A 260 1.68 17.14 -0.77
CA ALA A 260 2.32 17.93 -1.82
C ALA A 260 1.40 19.05 -2.35
N VAL A 261 0.11 18.79 -2.59
CA VAL A 261 -0.80 19.83 -3.09
C VAL A 261 -1.05 20.92 -2.04
N LEU A 262 -1.17 20.57 -0.75
CA LEU A 262 -1.32 21.53 0.33
C LEU A 262 -0.07 22.41 0.47
N GLU A 263 1.11 21.81 0.40
CA GLU A 263 2.40 22.52 0.47
C GLU A 263 2.58 23.45 -0.73
N LEU A 264 2.28 22.99 -1.95
CA LEU A 264 2.32 23.77 -3.18
C LEU A 264 1.37 24.99 -3.10
N MET A 265 0.15 24.79 -2.61
CA MET A 265 -0.81 25.87 -2.38
C MET A 265 -0.30 26.89 -1.36
N GLY A 266 0.32 26.43 -0.28
CA GLY A 266 0.94 27.29 0.73
C GLY A 266 2.07 28.15 0.16
N TYR A 267 2.93 27.58 -0.67
CA TYR A 267 4.00 28.32 -1.35
C TYR A 267 3.47 29.32 -2.38
N LEU A 268 2.44 28.95 -3.14
CA LEU A 268 1.81 29.87 -4.09
C LEU A 268 1.16 31.06 -3.35
N ALA A 269 0.46 30.81 -2.24
CA ALA A 269 -0.11 31.86 -1.43
C ALA A 269 0.97 32.81 -0.87
N SER A 270 2.11 32.25 -0.43
CA SER A 270 3.26 33.03 0.03
C SER A 270 3.88 33.86 -1.10
N PHE A 271 3.98 33.30 -2.31
CA PHE A 271 4.45 34.03 -3.50
C PHE A 271 3.57 35.24 -3.78
N TYR A 272 2.24 35.05 -3.84
CA TYR A 272 1.32 36.16 -4.12
C TYR A 272 1.28 37.21 -3.01
N ARG A 273 1.40 36.80 -1.76
CA ARG A 273 1.52 37.76 -0.64
C ARG A 273 2.76 38.64 -0.80
N THR A 274 3.89 38.04 -1.13
CA THR A 274 5.16 38.78 -1.33
C THR A 274 5.07 39.73 -2.52
N TYR A 275 4.47 39.27 -3.61
CA TYR A 275 4.22 40.06 -4.80
C TYR A 275 3.31 41.27 -4.52
N ALA A 276 2.18 41.03 -3.84
CA ALA A 276 1.24 42.11 -3.46
C ALA A 276 1.86 43.14 -2.54
N LEU A 277 2.66 42.72 -1.53
CA LEU A 277 3.39 43.62 -0.63
C LEU A 277 4.49 44.42 -1.37
N GLY A 278 5.15 43.82 -2.36
CA GLY A 278 6.09 44.48 -3.22
C GLY A 278 5.44 45.60 -4.04
N ILE A 279 4.28 45.38 -4.62
CA ILE A 279 3.52 46.39 -5.33
C ILE A 279 3.08 47.52 -4.41
N LEU A 280 2.60 47.21 -3.20
CA LEU A 280 2.19 48.24 -2.22
C LEU A 280 3.35 49.11 -1.77
N ARG A 281 4.57 48.58 -1.72
CA ARG A 281 5.77 49.34 -1.36
C ARG A 281 6.29 50.25 -2.48
N THR A 282 5.96 49.95 -3.72
CA THR A 282 6.35 50.73 -4.91
C THR A 282 5.25 51.68 -5.39
N ALA A 283 4.05 51.64 -4.82
CA ALA A 283 3.01 52.58 -5.11
C ALA A 283 3.41 53.99 -4.61
N PRO A 284 3.29 55.05 -5.43
CA PRO A 284 3.60 56.43 -4.97
C PRO A 284 2.63 56.78 -3.82
N PRO A 285 3.10 57.59 -2.85
CA PRO A 285 2.23 58.04 -1.76
C PRO A 285 1.03 58.78 -2.35
N ASN A 286 -0.16 58.48 -1.83
CA ASN A 286 -1.39 59.17 -2.22
C ASN A 286 -1.15 60.70 -2.14
N PRO A 287 -1.56 61.47 -3.15
CA PRO A 287 -1.47 62.92 -3.05
C PRO A 287 -2.32 63.37 -1.84
N PRO A 288 -1.87 64.41 -1.12
CA PRO A 288 -2.60 64.96 0.01
C PRO A 288 -4.02 65.33 -0.42
N ARG A 289 -5.02 64.95 0.37
CA ARG A 289 -6.39 65.43 0.19
C ARG A 289 -6.36 66.94 0.38
N GLU A 290 -6.71 67.67 -0.67
CA GLU A 290 -7.04 69.10 -0.55
C GLU A 290 -8.32 69.19 0.24
N ASP A 291 -8.25 69.79 1.42
CA ASP A 291 -9.41 70.19 2.24
C ASP A 291 -10.12 71.41 1.64
#